data_f53e264f3250f992254565cc04676f4b
#
_entry.id   f53e264f3250f992254565cc04676f4b
#
_cell.length_a   1.000
_cell.length_b   1.000
_cell.length_c   1.000
_cell.angle_alpha   90.00
_cell.angle_beta   90.00
_cell.angle_gamma   90.00
#
_symmetry.space_group_name_H-M   'P 1'
#
loop_
_entity.id
_entity.type
_entity.pdbx_description
1 polymer ?
#
loop_
_entity_poly.entity_id
_entity_poly.type
_entity_poly.pdbx_seq_one_letter_code
_entity_poly.pdbx_strand_id
1 'polypeptide(L)' 'MSLDVTIEIPKGSRNKYEVDHETGRVCLDRYLFTPMAYPADYGYIDHTLGEDGDPLDALVILPEPVFPGCVVPARIVG' A
#
# COMPACT_ATOMS: atom_id res chain seq x y z
N MET A 1 1.78 19.31 -2.57
CA MET A 1 2.35 18.31 -3.48
C MET A 1 1.70 16.97 -3.23
N SER A 2 1.25 16.30 -4.26
CA SER A 2 0.66 14.97 -4.12
C SER A 2 1.70 13.91 -4.47
N LEU A 3 1.57 12.76 -3.82
CA LEU A 3 2.40 11.59 -4.04
C LEU A 3 1.50 10.44 -4.44
N ASP A 4 1.97 9.59 -5.34
CA ASP A 4 1.23 8.40 -5.72
C ASP A 4 1.61 7.26 -4.79
N VAL A 5 0.61 6.65 -4.16
CA VAL A 5 0.78 5.52 -3.24
C VAL A 5 0.12 4.29 -3.85
N THR A 6 0.88 3.23 -4.02
CA THR A 6 0.35 1.94 -4.48
C THR A 6 -0.06 1.12 -3.27
N ILE A 7 -1.32 0.73 -3.21
CA ILE A 7 -1.88 0.04 -2.05
C ILE A 7 -1.53 -1.45 -2.09
N GLU A 8 -0.98 -1.94 -0.98
CA GLU A 8 -0.61 -3.35 -0.80
C GLU A 8 -1.54 -4.07 0.17
N ILE A 9 -2.03 -3.37 1.19
CA ILE A 9 -2.92 -3.95 2.19
C ILE A 9 -4.13 -3.03 2.33
N PRO A 10 -5.30 -3.41 1.80
CA PRO A 10 -6.51 -2.60 1.96
C PRO A 10 -6.94 -2.51 3.42
N LYS A 11 -7.58 -1.41 3.78
CA LYS A 11 -8.16 -1.23 5.11
C LYS A 11 -9.08 -2.40 5.46
N GLY A 12 -8.90 -2.95 6.64
CA GLY A 12 -9.70 -4.07 7.13
C GLY A 12 -9.21 -5.43 6.65
N SER A 13 -8.19 -5.49 5.81
CA SER A 13 -7.62 -6.73 5.32
C SER A 13 -6.40 -7.15 6.14
N ARG A 14 -6.14 -8.47 6.17
CA ARG A 14 -4.91 -9.04 6.69
C ARG A 14 -4.09 -9.71 5.61
N ASN A 15 -4.51 -9.57 4.35
CA ASN A 15 -3.76 -10.06 3.21
C ASN A 15 -2.85 -8.96 2.69
N LYS A 16 -1.57 -9.29 2.53
CA LYS A 16 -0.63 -8.40 1.87
C LYS A 16 -0.45 -8.85 0.43
N TYR A 17 -0.62 -7.92 -0.49
CA TYR A 17 -0.50 -8.18 -1.92
C TYR A 17 0.77 -7.52 -2.46
N GLU A 18 1.28 -8.09 -3.53
CA GLU A 18 2.44 -7.55 -4.25
C GLU A 18 2.06 -7.32 -5.70
N VAL A 19 2.44 -6.17 -6.22
CA VAL A 19 2.22 -5.84 -7.63
C VAL A 19 3.50 -6.15 -8.40
N ASP A 20 3.38 -7.04 -9.38
CA ASP A 20 4.48 -7.36 -10.27
C ASP A 20 4.63 -6.23 -11.30
N HIS A 21 5.73 -5.52 -11.23
CA HIS A 21 5.97 -4.36 -12.10
C HIS A 21 6.16 -4.73 -13.56
N GLU A 22 6.56 -5.96 -13.86
CA GLU A 22 6.75 -6.41 -15.24
C GLU A 22 5.44 -6.79 -15.91
N THR A 23 4.55 -7.47 -15.20
CA THR A 23 3.30 -7.98 -15.77
C THR A 23 2.07 -7.20 -15.34
N GLY A 24 2.19 -6.36 -14.32
CA GLY A 24 1.08 -5.64 -13.73
C GLY A 24 0.14 -6.51 -12.90
N ARG A 25 0.50 -7.76 -12.65
CA ARG A 25 -0.34 -8.67 -11.87
C ARG A 25 -0.27 -8.35 -10.39
N VAL A 26 -1.40 -8.52 -9.72
CA VAL A 26 -1.51 -8.41 -8.27
C VAL A 26 -1.50 -9.82 -7.71
N CYS A 27 -0.50 -10.13 -6.89
CA CYS A 27 -0.31 -11.46 -6.31
C CYS A 27 -0.43 -11.39 -4.80
N LEU A 28 -0.96 -12.44 -4.18
CA LEU A 28 -0.97 -12.54 -2.73
C LEU A 28 0.44 -12.86 -2.24
N ASP A 29 1.06 -11.91 -1.52
CA ASP A 29 2.39 -12.11 -0.96
C ASP A 29 2.32 -12.98 0.29
N ARG A 30 1.50 -12.58 1.25
CA ARG A 30 1.37 -13.33 2.50
C ARG A 30 0.08 -12.98 3.22
N TYR A 31 -0.33 -13.88 4.11
CA TYR A 31 -1.38 -13.63 5.08
C TYR A 31 -0.72 -13.14 6.37
N LEU A 32 -1.21 -12.03 6.91
CA LEU A 32 -0.63 -11.45 8.12
C LEU A 32 -1.22 -12.10 9.36
N PHE A 33 -0.37 -12.70 10.19
CA PHE A 33 -0.78 -13.34 11.45
C PHE A 33 -0.92 -12.28 12.54
N THR A 34 -1.96 -11.48 12.43
CA THR A 34 -2.28 -10.50 13.44
C THR A 34 -3.78 -10.56 13.71
N PRO A 35 -4.21 -10.46 14.98
CA PRO A 35 -5.65 -10.46 15.28
C PRO A 35 -6.32 -9.17 14.83
N MET A 36 -5.55 -8.14 14.48
CA MET A 36 -6.09 -6.84 14.09
C MET A 36 -5.87 -6.58 12.61
N ALA A 37 -6.96 -6.20 11.92
CA ALA A 37 -6.86 -5.74 10.56
C ALA A 37 -6.24 -4.34 10.53
N TYR A 38 -5.68 -3.96 9.38
CA TYR A 38 -5.08 -2.63 9.23
C TYR A 38 -6.13 -1.53 9.36
N PRO A 39 -5.85 -0.46 10.11
CA PRO A 39 -6.82 0.62 10.33
C PRO A 39 -6.98 1.58 9.15
N ALA A 40 -6.11 1.49 8.16
CA ALA A 40 -6.12 2.32 6.96
C ALA A 40 -5.52 1.53 5.81
N ASP A 41 -5.65 2.04 4.59
CA ASP A 41 -4.98 1.44 3.45
C ASP A 41 -3.48 1.64 3.58
N TYR A 42 -2.72 0.56 3.39
CA TYR A 42 -1.28 0.58 3.53
C TYR A 42 -0.63 0.29 2.20
N GLY A 43 0.41 1.04 1.88
CA GLY A 43 1.12 0.84 0.64
C GLY A 43 2.49 1.50 0.64
N TYR A 44 3.04 1.67 -0.55
CA TYR A 44 4.33 2.33 -0.72
C TYR A 44 4.19 3.54 -1.64
N ILE A 45 5.05 4.52 -1.41
CA ILE A 45 5.09 5.74 -2.23
C ILE A 45 5.92 5.46 -3.47
N ASP A 46 5.29 5.61 -4.65
CA ASP A 46 5.96 5.37 -5.92
C ASP A 46 7.14 6.32 -6.13
N HIS A 47 8.16 5.81 -6.80
CA HIS A 47 9.34 6.60 -7.19
C HIS A 47 10.12 7.18 -6.01
N THR A 48 10.04 6.53 -4.83
CA THR A 48 10.85 6.86 -3.68
C THR A 48 11.76 5.69 -3.33
N LEU A 49 12.87 6.00 -2.66
CA LEU A 49 13.78 5.00 -2.14
C LEU A 49 14.18 5.41 -0.72
N GLY A 50 14.04 4.49 0.23
CA GLY A 50 14.55 4.66 1.56
C GLY A 50 16.03 4.34 1.62
N GLU A 51 16.62 4.38 2.82
CA GLU A 51 18.03 4.10 3.02
C GLU A 51 18.42 2.68 2.62
N ASP A 52 17.49 1.76 2.71
CA ASP A 52 17.67 0.35 2.35
C ASP A 52 17.46 0.08 0.85
N GLY A 53 17.13 1.10 0.08
CA GLY A 53 16.85 0.96 -1.35
C GLY A 53 15.42 0.57 -1.68
N ASP A 54 14.56 0.36 -0.68
CA ASP A 54 13.15 0.05 -0.88
C ASP A 54 12.29 1.32 -0.90
N PRO A 55 11.12 1.29 -1.57
CA PRO A 55 10.19 2.42 -1.51
C PRO A 55 9.74 2.72 -0.09
N LEU A 56 9.42 3.98 0.16
CA LEU A 56 8.90 4.38 1.47
C LEU A 56 7.46 3.91 1.66
N ASP A 57 7.15 3.43 2.85
CA ASP A 57 5.82 2.98 3.20
C ASP A 57 4.93 4.14 3.65
N ALA A 58 3.61 3.98 3.48
CA ALA A 58 2.64 4.99 3.84
C ALA A 58 1.32 4.36 4.25
N LEU A 59 0.62 5.02 5.17
CA LEU A 59 -0.77 4.72 5.48
C LEU A 59 -1.63 5.80 4.82
N VAL A 60 -2.66 5.38 4.10
CA VAL A 60 -3.54 6.29 3.37
C VAL A 60 -4.92 6.30 4.03
N ILE A 61 -5.36 7.48 4.44
CA ILE A 61 -6.66 7.65 5.09
C ILE A 61 -7.70 7.94 4.02
N LEU A 62 -8.61 7.00 3.83
CA LEU A 62 -9.69 7.10 2.85
C LEU A 62 -11.01 6.76 3.52
N PRO A 63 -12.15 7.30 3.02
CA PRO A 63 -13.47 6.96 3.58
C PRO A 63 -13.83 5.49 3.39
N GLU A 64 -13.32 4.85 2.33
CA GLU A 64 -13.57 3.45 2.04
C GLU A 64 -12.29 2.78 1.55
N PRO A 65 -12.12 1.46 1.80
CA PRO A 65 -10.95 0.75 1.30
C PRO A 65 -10.94 0.68 -0.22
N VAL A 66 -9.74 0.67 -0.80
CA VAL A 66 -9.54 0.49 -2.23
C VAL A 66 -8.92 -0.87 -2.49
N PHE A 67 -8.98 -1.32 -3.75
CA PHE A 67 -8.46 -2.63 -4.11
C PHE A 67 -6.92 -2.62 -4.11
N PRO A 68 -6.28 -3.79 -3.88
CA PRO A 68 -4.82 -3.91 -3.92
C PRO A 68 -4.28 -3.57 -5.31
N GLY A 69 -3.15 -2.88 -5.33
CA GLY A 69 -2.56 -2.40 -6.57
C GLY A 69 -3.10 -1.06 -7.05
N CYS A 70 -4.16 -0.56 -6.39
CA CYS A 70 -4.71 0.75 -6.71
C CYS A 70 -3.69 1.84 -6.39
N VAL A 71 -3.50 2.77 -7.31
CA VAL A 71 -2.63 3.93 -7.11
C VAL A 71 -3.48 5.09 -6.64
N VAL A 72 -3.20 5.60 -5.45
CA VAL A 72 -3.96 6.67 -4.83
C VAL A 72 -3.10 7.93 -4.77
N PRO A 73 -3.54 9.03 -5.41
CA PRO A 73 -2.86 10.31 -5.21
C PRO A 73 -3.16 10.81 -3.79
N ALA A 74 -2.11 11.07 -3.03
CA ALA A 74 -2.23 11.42 -1.64
C ALA A 74 -1.37 12.61 -1.28
N ARG A 75 -1.69 13.27 -0.16
CA ARG A 75 -0.87 14.34 0.41
C ARG A 75 -0.33 13.87 1.74
N ILE A 76 0.91 14.31 2.02
CA ILE A 76 1.51 14.03 3.32
C ILE A 76 0.83 14.93 4.36
N VAL A 77 0.35 14.29 5.43
CA VAL A 77 -0.24 14.97 6.58
C VAL A 77 0.68 14.70 7.75
N GLY A 78 1.31 15.72 8.22
CA GLY A 78 2.26 15.61 9.33
C GLY A 78 1.66 15.82 10.68
#